data_e377072d22554478da2448e001af9705
#
_entry.id   e377072d22554478da2448e001af9705
#
_cell.length_a   1.000
_cell.length_b   1.000
_cell.length_c   1.000
_cell.angle_alpha   90.00
_cell.angle_beta   90.00
_cell.angle_gamma   90.00
#
_symmetry.space_group_name_H-M   'P 1'
#
loop_
_entity.id
_entity.type
_entity.pdbx_description
1 polymer ?
#
loop_
_entity_poly.entity_id
_entity_poly.type
_entity_poly.pdbx_seq_one_letter_code
_entity_poly.pdbx_strand_id
1 'polypeptide(L)'
;MDKNTVLLRDTEAFMRGELDNVTVAQNSIVLDLVQGSYVPYGCYTSAPLPMPLFDALRVSWNAASPDGTAVEAQCRVLVDGNWTQWVGFGKWSPCLHREGVPYQERGPVQRWHDHLQLDSKCATMVQLRIYLYTRDEKASPLVTLLGASVHVVDVIPARGRPVNARLHLMPYAVAHRAPALRPWMDLAIALASLTNRWGADLLPEEFAQVLRDWRTPDDHDPRSLSFAAAAAARWGFPAWVAYGNLALLRTEARAGYGAVVRLQAAPAQTAAGMPETRYVAVRGFAAIDGDPQVLLCDPWAGENDFDCETAMPLDDFMVAWDNVALLMRQRTDNTPPLGRTRCSAWLRPVGTDAPGLYRLYINGEEHPLRRGETFYLHGR
;
A
#
# COMPACT_ATOMS: atom_id res chain seq x y z
N MET A 1 7.68 15.61 4.31
CA MET A 1 7.75 14.52 3.33
C MET A 1 9.21 14.42 2.91
N ASP A 2 9.75 13.22 2.84
CA ASP A 2 11.14 13.05 2.42
C ASP A 2 11.29 13.53 0.97
N LYS A 3 12.43 14.13 0.64
CA LYS A 3 12.70 14.68 -0.70
C LYS A 3 12.67 13.63 -1.82
N ASN A 4 12.64 12.35 -1.46
CA ASN A 4 12.63 11.19 -2.37
C ASN A 4 11.23 10.70 -2.75
N THR A 5 10.16 11.36 -2.28
CA THR A 5 8.78 10.98 -2.61
C THR A 5 7.98 12.21 -3.00
N VAL A 6 7.33 12.14 -4.16
CA VAL A 6 6.42 13.16 -4.67
C VAL A 6 5.04 12.54 -4.86
N LEU A 7 4.00 13.23 -4.39
CA LEU A 7 2.59 12.84 -4.57
C LEU A 7 1.83 13.97 -5.26
N LEU A 8 1.22 13.67 -6.39
CA LEU A 8 0.26 14.51 -7.08
C LEU A 8 -1.13 14.05 -6.61
N ARG A 9 -1.86 14.89 -5.86
CA ARG A 9 -3.10 14.50 -5.19
C ARG A 9 -4.13 15.62 -5.01
N ASP A 10 -3.90 16.74 -5.65
CA ASP A 10 -4.79 17.89 -5.61
C ASP A 10 -4.86 18.59 -6.97
N THR A 11 -5.82 19.47 -7.13
CA THR A 11 -6.07 20.21 -8.36
C THR A 11 -4.83 20.99 -8.81
N GLU A 12 -4.12 21.65 -7.89
CA GLU A 12 -2.94 22.46 -8.26
C GLU A 12 -1.82 21.59 -8.83
N ALA A 13 -1.54 20.44 -8.22
CA ALA A 13 -0.52 19.52 -8.69
C ALA A 13 -0.88 18.92 -10.06
N PHE A 14 -2.14 18.52 -10.25
CA PHE A 14 -2.59 17.96 -11.52
C PHE A 14 -2.63 19.01 -12.66
N MET A 15 -3.03 20.22 -12.39
CA MET A 15 -3.09 21.30 -13.40
C MET A 15 -1.72 21.75 -13.93
N ARG A 16 -0.62 21.30 -13.31
CA ARG A 16 0.75 21.53 -13.83
C ARG A 16 1.13 20.57 -14.95
N GLY A 17 0.36 19.52 -15.18
CA GLY A 17 0.58 18.52 -16.22
C GLY A 17 -0.19 18.82 -17.49
N GLU A 18 -0.04 17.91 -18.44
CA GLU A 18 -0.75 17.91 -19.72
C GLU A 18 -2.01 17.06 -19.61
N LEU A 19 -3.12 17.60 -20.10
CA LEU A 19 -4.43 16.98 -20.09
C LEU A 19 -4.83 16.69 -21.54
N ASP A 20 -5.04 15.43 -21.88
CA ASP A 20 -5.50 14.98 -23.19
C ASP A 20 -6.76 14.13 -23.00
N ASN A 21 -7.92 14.65 -23.38
CA ASN A 21 -9.24 14.04 -23.15
C ASN A 21 -9.54 13.72 -21.69
N VAL A 22 -8.95 14.47 -20.77
CA VAL A 22 -9.20 14.38 -19.33
C VAL A 22 -9.31 15.78 -18.73
N THR A 23 -10.07 15.89 -17.66
CA THR A 23 -10.19 17.12 -16.89
C THR A 23 -9.90 16.89 -15.42
N VAL A 24 -9.54 17.96 -14.70
CA VAL A 24 -9.34 17.93 -13.25
C VAL A 24 -10.58 18.46 -12.55
N ALA A 25 -11.23 17.61 -11.78
CA ALA A 25 -12.42 17.95 -11.01
C ALA A 25 -12.29 17.44 -9.57
N GLN A 26 -12.54 18.31 -8.58
CA GLN A 26 -12.55 17.96 -7.15
C GLN A 26 -11.29 17.17 -6.70
N ASN A 27 -10.11 17.69 -7.03
CA ASN A 27 -8.81 17.04 -6.75
C ASN A 27 -8.62 15.66 -7.42
N SER A 28 -9.28 15.41 -8.52
CA SER A 28 -9.21 14.14 -9.23
C SER A 28 -9.14 14.36 -10.74
N ILE A 29 -8.53 13.41 -11.44
CA ILE A 29 -8.52 13.35 -12.89
C ILE A 29 -9.66 12.42 -13.32
N VAL A 30 -10.48 12.89 -14.26
CA VAL A 30 -11.58 12.15 -14.88
C VAL A 30 -11.54 12.32 -16.39
N LEU A 31 -12.19 11.45 -17.15
CA LEU A 31 -12.37 11.63 -18.60
C LEU A 31 -13.19 12.89 -18.90
N ASP A 32 -12.91 13.51 -20.01
CA ASP A 32 -13.72 14.64 -20.50
C ASP A 32 -15.15 14.20 -20.83
N LEU A 33 -16.07 15.11 -20.57
CA LEU A 33 -17.48 14.92 -20.86
C LEU A 33 -17.86 15.75 -22.10
N VAL A 34 -18.21 15.08 -23.19
CA VAL A 34 -18.61 15.71 -24.45
C VAL A 34 -20.08 15.36 -24.73
N GLN A 35 -20.94 16.38 -24.83
CA GLN A 35 -22.38 16.23 -25.06
C GLN A 35 -23.08 15.28 -24.07
N GLY A 36 -22.60 15.21 -22.82
CA GLY A 36 -23.19 14.37 -21.80
C GLY A 36 -22.68 12.93 -21.73
N SER A 37 -21.70 12.57 -22.58
CA SER A 37 -21.06 11.28 -22.61
C SER A 37 -19.55 11.41 -22.36
N TYR A 38 -18.97 10.51 -21.57
CA TYR A 38 -17.52 10.45 -21.39
C TYR A 38 -16.84 9.97 -22.66
N VAL A 39 -15.70 10.61 -22.98
CA VAL A 39 -14.83 10.12 -24.08
C VAL A 39 -14.27 8.74 -23.73
N PRO A 40 -14.02 7.85 -24.73
CA PRO A 40 -13.66 6.46 -24.46
C PRO A 40 -12.28 6.28 -23.83
N TYR A 41 -11.39 7.24 -24.00
CA TYR A 41 -10.06 7.25 -23.38
C TYR A 41 -9.51 8.66 -23.24
N GLY A 42 -8.61 8.83 -22.28
CA GLY A 42 -7.85 10.05 -22.10
C GLY A 42 -6.53 9.78 -21.39
N CYS A 43 -5.68 10.77 -21.36
CA CYS A 43 -4.34 10.66 -20.81
C CYS A 43 -3.97 11.91 -20.01
N TYR A 44 -3.47 11.71 -18.81
CA TYR A 44 -2.78 12.72 -18.03
C TYR A 44 -1.27 12.45 -18.04
N THR A 45 -0.47 13.48 -18.32
CA THR A 45 0.99 13.42 -18.21
C THR A 45 1.47 14.50 -17.24
N SER A 46 2.17 14.13 -16.18
CA SER A 46 2.69 15.09 -15.20
C SER A 46 3.73 16.03 -15.82
N ALA A 47 3.92 17.21 -15.25
CA ALA A 47 5.17 17.94 -15.45
C ALA A 47 6.36 17.07 -15.04
N PRO A 48 7.58 17.32 -15.56
CA PRO A 48 8.80 16.70 -15.05
C PRO A 48 8.97 16.96 -13.56
N LEU A 49 9.23 15.90 -12.78
CA LEU A 49 9.37 15.91 -11.34
C LEU A 49 10.86 15.78 -10.99
N PRO A 50 11.53 16.86 -10.53
CA PRO A 50 12.91 16.77 -10.05
C PRO A 50 13.01 15.89 -8.83
N MET A 51 13.95 14.95 -8.83
CA MET A 51 14.23 14.03 -7.74
C MET A 51 15.73 14.08 -7.38
N PRO A 52 16.10 13.71 -6.14
CA PRO A 52 17.50 13.42 -5.83
C PRO A 52 18.06 12.36 -6.79
N LEU A 53 19.38 12.24 -6.92
CA LEU A 53 20.01 11.19 -7.72
C LEU A 53 19.57 9.81 -7.25
N PHE A 54 19.04 8.98 -8.15
CA PHE A 54 18.43 7.71 -7.81
C PHE A 54 18.74 6.61 -8.84
N ASP A 55 18.68 5.37 -8.40
CA ASP A 55 18.87 4.15 -9.21
C ASP A 55 17.63 3.26 -9.29
N ALA A 56 16.62 3.51 -8.46
CA ALA A 56 15.36 2.77 -8.51
C ALA A 56 14.15 3.67 -8.23
N LEU A 57 12.99 3.31 -8.80
CA LEU A 57 11.74 4.08 -8.71
C LEU A 57 10.55 3.15 -8.48
N ARG A 58 9.68 3.52 -7.54
CA ARG A 58 8.35 2.94 -7.36
C ARG A 58 7.28 3.95 -7.69
N VAL A 59 6.26 3.48 -8.41
CA VAL A 59 5.08 4.29 -8.79
C VAL A 59 3.89 3.84 -7.98
N SER A 60 3.04 4.78 -7.60
CA SER A 60 1.77 4.53 -6.93
C SER A 60 0.66 5.29 -7.62
N TRP A 61 -0.52 4.70 -7.65
CA TRP A 61 -1.74 5.38 -8.11
C TRP A 61 -2.91 5.00 -7.22
N ASN A 62 -3.82 5.96 -7.04
CA ASN A 62 -5.11 5.70 -6.41
C ASN A 62 -6.19 6.03 -7.41
N ALA A 63 -7.01 5.04 -7.73
CA ALA A 63 -8.10 5.20 -8.68
C ALA A 63 -9.34 4.44 -8.25
N ALA A 64 -10.48 5.11 -8.34
CA ALA A 64 -11.77 4.44 -8.36
C ALA A 64 -12.06 4.06 -9.82
N SER A 65 -12.23 2.78 -10.07
CA SER A 65 -12.55 2.24 -11.40
C SER A 65 -13.90 1.52 -11.33
N PRO A 66 -15.00 2.17 -11.73
CA PRO A 66 -16.30 1.50 -11.91
C PRO A 66 -16.22 0.38 -12.96
N ASP A 67 -17.24 -0.48 -12.97
CA ASP A 67 -17.35 -1.52 -13.99
C ASP A 67 -17.28 -0.91 -15.40
N GLY A 68 -16.60 -1.59 -16.31
CA GLY A 68 -16.39 -1.10 -17.68
C GLY A 68 -15.26 -0.08 -17.82
N THR A 69 -14.59 0.34 -16.73
CA THR A 69 -13.48 1.30 -16.78
C THR A 69 -12.14 0.67 -16.42
N ALA A 70 -11.05 1.31 -16.82
CA ALA A 70 -9.70 0.92 -16.47
C ALA A 70 -8.77 2.13 -16.37
N VAL A 71 -7.67 1.97 -15.63
CA VAL A 71 -6.54 2.90 -15.66
C VAL A 71 -5.25 2.15 -15.94
N GLU A 72 -4.25 2.85 -16.49
CA GLU A 72 -2.92 2.31 -16.74
C GLU A 72 -1.86 3.35 -16.40
N ALA A 73 -1.10 3.10 -15.34
CA ALA A 73 -0.01 3.96 -14.90
C ALA A 73 1.28 3.64 -15.65
N GLN A 74 1.99 4.69 -16.05
CA GLN A 74 3.29 4.59 -16.71
C GLN A 74 4.23 5.64 -16.13
N CYS A 75 5.55 5.41 -16.28
CA CYS A 75 6.57 6.39 -15.95
C CYS A 75 7.71 6.37 -16.95
N ARG A 76 8.47 7.46 -16.98
CA ARG A 76 9.79 7.54 -17.62
C ARG A 76 10.73 8.36 -16.76
N VAL A 77 12.02 8.18 -16.96
CA VAL A 77 13.07 8.83 -16.18
C VAL A 77 14.09 9.52 -17.09
N LEU A 78 14.76 10.54 -16.55
CA LEU A 78 15.81 11.26 -17.28
C LEU A 78 17.17 10.70 -16.88
N VAL A 79 17.83 10.04 -17.82
CA VAL A 79 19.16 9.43 -17.68
C VAL A 79 20.12 10.08 -18.65
N ASP A 80 21.26 10.56 -18.19
CA ASP A 80 22.28 11.20 -19.03
C ASP A 80 21.72 12.31 -19.95
N GLY A 81 20.74 13.09 -19.45
CA GLY A 81 20.10 14.17 -20.20
C GLY A 81 19.02 13.74 -21.20
N ASN A 82 18.72 12.45 -21.31
CA ASN A 82 17.73 11.91 -22.24
C ASN A 82 16.59 11.20 -21.50
N TRP A 83 15.35 11.43 -21.94
CA TRP A 83 14.21 10.69 -21.45
C TRP A 83 14.23 9.25 -21.97
N THR A 84 14.00 8.30 -21.07
CA THR A 84 13.77 6.90 -21.43
C THR A 84 12.44 6.73 -22.15
N GLN A 85 12.20 5.56 -22.72
CA GLN A 85 10.86 5.19 -23.15
C GLN A 85 9.93 5.08 -21.93
N TRP A 86 8.61 5.21 -22.18
CA TRP A 86 7.60 4.99 -21.19
C TRP A 86 7.54 3.51 -20.79
N VAL A 87 7.52 3.26 -19.50
CA VAL A 87 7.39 1.92 -18.91
C VAL A 87 6.05 1.85 -18.20
N GLY A 88 5.20 0.90 -18.62
CA GLY A 88 3.88 0.68 -18.06
C GLY A 88 3.87 -0.39 -16.97
N PHE A 89 2.94 -0.27 -16.01
CA PHE A 89 2.71 -1.25 -14.95
C PHE A 89 1.50 -2.16 -15.25
N GLY A 90 0.95 -2.05 -16.45
CA GLY A 90 -0.26 -2.78 -16.84
C GLY A 90 -1.54 -2.08 -16.43
N LYS A 91 -2.66 -2.65 -16.83
CA LYS A 91 -3.99 -2.10 -16.55
C LYS A 91 -4.48 -2.50 -15.17
N TRP A 92 -5.25 -1.61 -14.57
CA TRP A 92 -5.97 -1.81 -13.32
C TRP A 92 -7.46 -1.59 -13.57
N SER A 93 -8.29 -2.63 -13.35
CA SER A 93 -9.73 -2.61 -13.64
C SER A 93 -10.46 -3.78 -12.99
N PRO A 94 -11.73 -3.62 -12.56
CA PRO A 94 -12.55 -4.73 -12.09
C PRO A 94 -12.93 -5.74 -13.20
N CYS A 95 -12.85 -5.32 -14.46
CA CYS A 95 -13.35 -6.05 -15.64
C CYS A 95 -12.23 -6.42 -16.62
N LEU A 96 -11.01 -6.66 -16.15
CA LEU A 96 -9.93 -7.10 -17.03
C LEU A 96 -10.20 -8.52 -17.55
N HIS A 97 -10.36 -8.64 -18.87
CA HIS A 97 -10.12 -9.91 -19.52
C HIS A 97 -8.63 -10.21 -19.42
N ARG A 98 -8.29 -11.44 -19.07
CA ARG A 98 -6.89 -11.92 -18.85
C ARG A 98 -6.09 -11.98 -20.16
N GLU A 99 -5.96 -10.87 -20.83
CA GLU A 99 -5.04 -10.70 -21.94
C GLU A 99 -3.71 -10.22 -21.37
N GLY A 100 -2.73 -11.09 -21.37
CA GLY A 100 -1.37 -10.72 -20.93
C GLY A 100 -0.82 -9.63 -21.85
N VAL A 101 -0.25 -8.57 -21.26
CA VAL A 101 0.52 -7.59 -22.04
C VAL A 101 1.96 -8.10 -22.09
N PRO A 102 2.52 -8.36 -23.28
CA PRO A 102 3.91 -8.75 -23.40
C PRO A 102 4.80 -7.64 -22.81
N TYR A 103 5.61 -7.99 -21.85
CA TYR A 103 6.65 -7.10 -21.35
C TYR A 103 7.79 -7.03 -22.36
N GLN A 104 8.21 -5.84 -22.75
CA GLN A 104 9.38 -5.61 -23.59
C GLN A 104 10.42 -4.82 -22.80
N GLU A 105 11.51 -5.47 -22.43
CA GLU A 105 12.70 -4.79 -21.95
C GLU A 105 13.38 -4.04 -23.11
N ARG A 106 13.55 -2.72 -22.97
CA ARG A 106 14.32 -1.91 -23.91
C ARG A 106 15.08 -0.83 -23.17
N GLY A 107 16.40 -0.83 -23.34
CA GLY A 107 17.28 0.23 -22.85
C GLY A 107 17.77 0.06 -21.40
N PRO A 108 18.29 1.14 -20.77
CA PRO A 108 18.99 1.08 -19.48
C PRO A 108 18.04 0.94 -18.27
N VAL A 109 16.75 0.74 -18.51
CA VAL A 109 15.72 0.66 -17.47
C VAL A 109 15.06 -0.70 -17.55
N GLN A 110 15.07 -1.43 -16.45
CA GLN A 110 14.39 -2.70 -16.29
C GLN A 110 13.19 -2.52 -15.36
N ARG A 111 12.04 -3.06 -15.76
CA ARG A 111 10.89 -3.19 -14.87
C ARG A 111 11.01 -4.50 -14.09
N TRP A 112 11.04 -4.38 -12.78
CA TRP A 112 10.93 -5.51 -11.88
C TRP A 112 9.54 -5.47 -11.22
N HIS A 113 8.62 -6.32 -11.66
CA HIS A 113 7.26 -6.40 -11.10
C HIS A 113 6.57 -5.02 -10.96
N ASP A 114 6.82 -4.33 -9.86
CA ASP A 114 6.18 -3.09 -9.43
C ASP A 114 7.14 -1.91 -9.30
N HIS A 115 8.39 -2.05 -9.75
CA HIS A 115 9.37 -0.95 -9.70
C HIS A 115 10.27 -0.93 -10.93
N LEU A 116 10.90 0.20 -11.15
CA LEU A 116 11.98 0.36 -12.10
C LEU A 116 13.32 0.23 -11.40
N GLN A 117 14.24 -0.49 -12.00
CA GLN A 117 15.64 -0.52 -11.66
C GLN A 117 16.45 0.03 -12.83
N LEU A 118 17.43 0.89 -12.53
CA LEU A 118 18.37 1.43 -13.49
C LEU A 118 19.64 0.59 -13.45
N ASP A 119 20.00 0.00 -14.58
CA ASP A 119 21.19 -0.84 -14.67
C ASP A 119 22.45 0.03 -14.77
N SER A 120 23.23 0.07 -13.69
CA SER A 120 24.49 0.82 -13.58
C SER A 120 24.38 2.31 -13.96
N LYS A 121 23.18 2.87 -13.92
CA LYS A 121 22.86 4.26 -14.24
C LYS A 121 22.09 4.91 -13.10
N CYS A 122 22.03 6.24 -13.13
CA CYS A 122 21.22 7.01 -12.22
C CYS A 122 20.38 8.03 -13.00
N ALA A 123 19.26 8.43 -12.40
CA ALA A 123 18.37 9.44 -12.95
C ALA A 123 18.15 10.57 -11.95
N THR A 124 17.68 11.73 -12.45
CA THR A 124 17.44 12.95 -11.67
C THR A 124 16.04 13.51 -11.81
N MET A 125 15.26 12.97 -12.73
CA MET A 125 13.87 13.38 -12.97
C MET A 125 12.99 12.18 -13.28
N VAL A 126 11.74 12.30 -12.87
CA VAL A 126 10.66 11.36 -13.17
C VAL A 126 9.54 12.10 -13.90
N GLN A 127 8.88 11.44 -14.82
CA GLN A 127 7.61 11.90 -15.36
C GLN A 127 6.61 10.75 -15.27
N LEU A 128 5.43 11.05 -14.76
CA LEU A 128 4.33 10.08 -14.58
C LEU A 128 3.27 10.31 -15.63
N ARG A 129 2.65 9.25 -16.09
CA ARG A 129 1.52 9.29 -16.98
C ARG A 129 0.47 8.27 -16.55
N ILE A 130 -0.80 8.61 -16.70
CA ILE A 130 -1.89 7.67 -16.48
C ILE A 130 -2.92 7.79 -17.59
N TYR A 131 -3.25 6.65 -18.17
CA TYR A 131 -4.36 6.51 -19.11
C TYR A 131 -5.62 6.15 -18.36
N LEU A 132 -6.72 6.70 -18.76
CA LEU A 132 -8.08 6.41 -18.33
C LEU A 132 -8.84 5.84 -19.51
N TYR A 133 -9.57 4.75 -19.30
CA TYR A 133 -10.36 4.08 -20.33
C TYR A 133 -11.77 3.84 -19.83
N THR A 134 -12.76 3.97 -20.70
CA THR A 134 -14.14 3.53 -20.44
C THR A 134 -14.75 2.84 -21.65
N ARG A 135 -15.58 1.83 -21.39
CA ARG A 135 -16.49 1.21 -22.36
C ARG A 135 -17.93 1.65 -22.12
N ASP A 136 -18.19 2.38 -21.03
CA ASP A 136 -19.49 2.94 -20.68
C ASP A 136 -19.39 4.47 -20.71
N GLU A 137 -20.08 5.08 -21.66
CA GLU A 137 -20.12 6.54 -21.80
C GLU A 137 -20.67 7.31 -20.60
N LYS A 138 -21.30 6.59 -19.63
CA LYS A 138 -21.84 7.16 -18.40
C LYS A 138 -20.91 7.00 -17.20
N ALA A 139 -19.81 6.30 -17.36
CA ALA A 139 -18.84 6.02 -16.31
C ALA A 139 -17.43 6.48 -16.68
N SER A 140 -16.73 7.11 -15.74
CA SER A 140 -15.31 7.44 -15.85
C SER A 140 -14.55 6.86 -14.69
N PRO A 141 -13.33 6.34 -14.86
CA PRO A 141 -12.45 6.15 -13.73
C PRO A 141 -12.10 7.53 -13.13
N LEU A 142 -11.76 7.53 -11.83
CA LEU A 142 -11.45 8.73 -11.08
C LEU A 142 -10.10 8.51 -10.40
N VAL A 143 -9.07 9.27 -10.83
CA VAL A 143 -7.71 9.17 -10.29
C VAL A 143 -7.48 10.26 -9.27
N THR A 144 -7.21 9.87 -8.02
CA THR A 144 -7.07 10.79 -6.88
C THR A 144 -5.62 10.97 -6.43
N LEU A 145 -4.70 10.11 -6.87
CA LEU A 145 -3.29 10.21 -6.53
C LEU A 145 -2.43 9.56 -7.61
N LEU A 146 -1.34 10.24 -7.97
CA LEU A 146 -0.17 9.66 -8.63
C LEU A 146 1.05 9.97 -7.79
N GLY A 147 1.89 8.96 -7.53
CA GLY A 147 3.06 9.09 -6.70
C GLY A 147 4.30 8.45 -7.33
N ALA A 148 5.43 9.06 -7.07
CA ALA A 148 6.75 8.53 -7.37
C ALA A 148 7.61 8.55 -6.11
N SER A 149 8.26 7.46 -5.80
CA SER A 149 9.26 7.38 -4.73
C SER A 149 10.52 6.71 -5.25
N VAL A 150 11.67 7.31 -4.95
CA VAL A 150 12.96 6.90 -5.50
C VAL A 150 13.91 6.41 -4.42
N HIS A 151 14.72 5.40 -4.77
CA HIS A 151 15.87 4.99 -3.98
C HIS A 151 17.03 5.96 -4.25
N VAL A 152 17.38 6.78 -3.25
CA VAL A 152 18.45 7.78 -3.37
C VAL A 152 19.78 7.09 -3.17
N VAL A 153 20.69 7.25 -4.12
CA VAL A 153 22.05 6.69 -4.03
C VAL A 153 22.92 7.48 -3.06
N ASP A 154 23.92 6.83 -2.50
CA ASP A 154 24.96 7.42 -1.65
C ASP A 154 24.43 8.17 -0.40
N VAL A 155 23.26 7.79 0.10
CA VAL A 155 22.66 8.38 1.31
C VAL A 155 22.64 7.37 2.44
N ILE A 156 23.18 7.78 3.59
CA ILE A 156 23.03 6.99 4.83
C ILE A 156 21.60 7.12 5.33
N PRO A 157 20.84 6.02 5.47
CA PRO A 157 19.46 6.06 5.92
C PRO A 157 19.32 6.68 7.31
N ALA A 158 18.42 7.64 7.45
CA ALA A 158 18.17 8.30 8.72
C ALA A 158 17.48 7.33 9.69
N ARG A 159 17.98 7.22 10.91
CA ARG A 159 17.38 6.37 11.95
C ARG A 159 16.23 7.07 12.71
N GLY A 160 16.21 8.38 12.74
CA GLY A 160 15.23 9.17 13.50
C GLY A 160 15.38 9.01 15.02
N ARG A 161 14.57 9.75 15.77
CA ARG A 161 14.53 9.62 17.25
C ARG A 161 13.77 8.37 17.67
N PRO A 162 14.20 7.66 18.73
CA PRO A 162 13.42 6.57 19.30
C PRO A 162 12.00 7.00 19.61
N VAL A 163 11.07 6.09 19.45
CA VAL A 163 9.65 6.30 19.71
C VAL A 163 9.12 5.09 20.47
N ASN A 164 8.21 5.33 21.41
CA ASN A 164 7.39 4.29 22.01
C ASN A 164 5.95 4.55 21.53
N ALA A 165 5.50 3.72 20.61
CA ALA A 165 4.18 3.81 20.01
C ALA A 165 3.70 2.41 19.66
N ARG A 166 2.45 2.11 20.02
CA ARG A 166 1.84 0.82 19.76
C ARG A 166 0.46 1.02 19.15
N LEU A 167 0.27 0.52 17.95
CA LEU A 167 -1.05 0.44 17.31
C LEU A 167 -1.66 -0.93 17.62
N HIS A 168 -2.96 -0.94 17.82
CA HIS A 168 -3.74 -2.16 17.89
C HIS A 168 -4.33 -2.43 16.52
N LEU A 169 -3.91 -3.52 15.91
CA LEU A 169 -4.37 -3.99 14.62
C LEU A 169 -5.17 -5.26 14.81
N MET A 170 -6.10 -5.54 13.91
CA MET A 170 -6.77 -6.83 13.87
C MET A 170 -5.80 -7.85 13.26
N PRO A 171 -5.31 -8.82 14.03
CA PRO A 171 -4.40 -9.83 13.51
C PRO A 171 -5.16 -10.89 12.72
N TYR A 172 -4.50 -11.46 11.71
CA TYR A 172 -4.98 -12.60 10.95
C TYR A 172 -3.83 -13.53 10.63
N ALA A 173 -3.97 -14.82 10.92
CA ALA A 173 -2.98 -15.83 10.59
C ALA A 173 -3.18 -16.38 9.16
N VAL A 174 -2.08 -16.60 8.44
CA VAL A 174 -2.10 -17.31 7.16
C VAL A 174 -2.61 -18.75 7.35
N ALA A 175 -2.33 -19.36 8.50
CA ALA A 175 -2.73 -20.72 8.84
C ALA A 175 -4.25 -20.95 8.73
N HIS A 176 -5.07 -19.92 9.02
CA HIS A 176 -6.52 -19.99 8.92
C HIS A 176 -7.07 -19.78 7.50
N ARG A 177 -6.22 -19.50 6.54
CA ARG A 177 -6.64 -19.30 5.14
C ARG A 177 -6.67 -20.63 4.39
N ALA A 178 -7.48 -20.69 3.32
CA ALA A 178 -7.52 -21.87 2.47
C ALA A 178 -6.11 -22.22 1.95
N PRO A 179 -5.67 -23.48 2.01
CA PRO A 179 -4.28 -23.85 1.69
C PRO A 179 -3.77 -23.34 0.35
N ALA A 180 -4.63 -23.34 -0.69
CA ALA A 180 -4.29 -22.84 -2.01
C ALA A 180 -4.03 -21.32 -2.08
N LEU A 181 -4.53 -20.55 -1.10
CA LEU A 181 -4.37 -19.10 -1.06
C LEU A 181 -3.20 -18.66 -0.17
N ARG A 182 -2.77 -19.50 0.79
CA ARG A 182 -1.78 -19.13 1.81
C ARG A 182 -0.53 -18.43 1.27
N PRO A 183 0.09 -18.87 0.15
CA PRO A 183 1.29 -18.23 -0.37
C PRO A 183 1.10 -16.76 -0.79
N TRP A 184 -0.14 -16.33 -1.00
CA TRP A 184 -0.49 -15.02 -1.55
C TRP A 184 -1.19 -14.09 -0.55
N MET A 185 -1.42 -14.56 0.69
CA MET A 185 -2.34 -13.88 1.62
C MET A 185 -1.67 -12.85 2.52
N ASP A 186 -0.37 -12.91 2.74
CA ASP A 186 0.32 -12.07 3.72
C ASP A 186 0.17 -10.55 3.45
N LEU A 187 0.33 -10.13 2.19
CA LEU A 187 0.11 -8.73 1.80
C LEU A 187 -1.37 -8.33 1.99
N ALA A 188 -2.29 -9.17 1.58
CA ALA A 188 -3.73 -8.94 1.74
C ALA A 188 -4.13 -8.85 3.22
N ILE A 189 -3.56 -9.71 4.06
CA ILE A 189 -3.74 -9.69 5.51
C ILE A 189 -3.20 -8.39 6.11
N ALA A 190 -2.01 -7.96 5.74
CA ALA A 190 -1.42 -6.72 6.24
C ALA A 190 -2.28 -5.49 5.88
N LEU A 191 -2.87 -5.47 4.68
CA LEU A 191 -3.82 -4.43 4.26
C LEU A 191 -5.10 -4.47 5.10
N ALA A 192 -5.71 -5.63 5.26
CA ALA A 192 -6.92 -5.80 6.07
C ALA A 192 -6.68 -5.39 7.53
N SER A 193 -5.55 -5.78 8.12
CA SER A 193 -5.17 -5.40 9.47
C SER A 193 -5.10 -3.89 9.67
N LEU A 194 -4.55 -3.16 8.70
CA LEU A 194 -4.46 -1.69 8.76
C LEU A 194 -5.80 -1.01 8.52
N THR A 195 -6.57 -1.45 7.52
CA THR A 195 -7.84 -0.80 7.17
C THR A 195 -8.94 -1.08 8.19
N ASN A 196 -8.97 -2.28 8.75
CA ASN A 196 -9.96 -2.67 9.76
C ASN A 196 -9.79 -1.91 11.07
N ARG A 197 -8.57 -1.45 11.38
CA ARG A 197 -8.36 -0.50 12.47
C ARG A 197 -9.24 0.77 12.35
N TRP A 198 -9.57 1.16 11.14
CA TRP A 198 -10.44 2.31 10.84
C TRP A 198 -11.88 1.92 10.54
N GLY A 199 -12.29 0.70 10.92
CA GLY A 199 -13.67 0.23 10.77
C GLY A 199 -14.07 -0.15 9.35
N ALA A 200 -13.12 -0.55 8.50
CA ALA A 200 -13.44 -0.99 7.13
C ALA A 200 -14.21 -2.31 7.09
N ASP A 201 -13.94 -3.20 8.04
CA ASP A 201 -14.56 -4.54 8.13
C ASP A 201 -14.42 -5.35 6.82
N LEU A 202 -13.19 -5.35 6.29
CA LEU A 202 -12.83 -6.04 5.06
C LEU A 202 -12.12 -7.36 5.39
N LEU A 203 -12.48 -8.42 4.68
CA LEU A 203 -11.77 -9.69 4.79
C LEU A 203 -10.44 -9.63 4.01
N PRO A 204 -9.38 -10.30 4.48
CA PRO A 204 -8.15 -10.45 3.71
C PRO A 204 -8.37 -11.00 2.30
N GLU A 205 -9.35 -11.91 2.14
CA GLU A 205 -9.72 -12.51 0.87
C GLU A 205 -10.24 -11.48 -0.15
N GLU A 206 -10.91 -10.42 0.29
CA GLU A 206 -11.37 -9.34 -0.59
C GLU A 206 -10.19 -8.57 -1.18
N PHE A 207 -9.14 -8.28 -0.36
CA PHE A 207 -7.90 -7.70 -0.87
C PHE A 207 -7.17 -8.65 -1.79
N ALA A 208 -7.05 -9.93 -1.44
CA ALA A 208 -6.38 -10.94 -2.26
C ALA A 208 -7.05 -11.07 -3.63
N GLN A 209 -8.39 -11.07 -3.68
CA GLN A 209 -9.14 -11.09 -4.94
C GLN A 209 -8.82 -9.88 -5.81
N VAL A 210 -8.87 -8.67 -5.24
CA VAL A 210 -8.58 -7.44 -5.99
C VAL A 210 -7.14 -7.41 -6.48
N LEU A 211 -6.19 -7.78 -5.65
CA LEU A 211 -4.76 -7.83 -6.02
C LEU A 211 -4.50 -8.80 -7.19
N ARG A 212 -5.25 -9.90 -7.27
CA ARG A 212 -5.09 -10.89 -8.32
C ARG A 212 -5.89 -10.57 -9.58
N ASP A 213 -7.15 -10.15 -9.40
CA ASP A 213 -8.12 -10.13 -10.50
C ASP A 213 -8.21 -8.76 -11.19
N TRP A 214 -7.77 -7.66 -10.54
CA TRP A 214 -7.88 -6.30 -11.07
C TRP A 214 -6.67 -5.81 -11.87
N ARG A 215 -5.63 -6.59 -11.96
CA ARG A 215 -4.41 -6.26 -12.69
C ARG A 215 -4.28 -7.10 -13.97
N THR A 216 -3.61 -6.56 -14.97
CA THR A 216 -3.18 -7.35 -16.12
C THR A 216 -2.38 -8.55 -15.62
N PRO A 217 -2.74 -9.78 -16.01
CA PRO A 217 -1.97 -10.95 -15.63
C PRO A 217 -0.53 -10.83 -16.12
N ASP A 218 0.40 -11.09 -15.24
CA ASP A 218 1.79 -11.39 -15.56
C ASP A 218 2.16 -12.68 -14.80
N ASP A 219 3.23 -13.34 -15.20
CA ASP A 219 3.68 -14.59 -14.57
C ASP A 219 4.38 -14.34 -13.23
N HIS A 220 4.26 -13.13 -12.69
CA HIS A 220 4.93 -12.71 -11.47
C HIS A 220 4.02 -12.80 -10.24
N ASP A 221 4.65 -12.78 -9.09
CA ASP A 221 3.99 -12.74 -7.78
C ASP A 221 2.95 -11.61 -7.71
N PRO A 222 1.66 -11.90 -7.44
CA PRO A 222 0.63 -10.89 -7.30
C PRO A 222 0.85 -9.94 -6.11
N ARG A 223 1.76 -10.26 -5.20
CA ARG A 223 2.09 -9.46 -4.03
C ARG A 223 2.97 -8.27 -4.41
N SER A 224 2.38 -7.18 -4.83
CA SER A 224 3.03 -5.94 -5.23
C SER A 224 2.54 -4.77 -4.38
N LEU A 225 3.47 -3.98 -3.82
CA LEU A 225 3.11 -2.82 -2.99
C LEU A 225 2.44 -1.71 -3.81
N SER A 226 2.81 -1.51 -5.08
CA SER A 226 2.15 -0.52 -5.95
C SER A 226 0.70 -0.89 -6.22
N PHE A 227 0.42 -2.18 -6.51
CA PHE A 227 -0.94 -2.66 -6.65
C PHE A 227 -1.69 -2.72 -5.31
N ALA A 228 -0.99 -2.93 -4.20
CA ALA A 228 -1.57 -2.84 -2.86
C ALA A 228 -2.05 -1.42 -2.54
N ALA A 229 -1.32 -0.39 -2.97
CA ALA A 229 -1.78 1.00 -2.87
C ALA A 229 -3.06 1.23 -3.68
N ALA A 230 -3.12 0.73 -4.91
CA ALA A 230 -4.32 0.80 -5.74
C ALA A 230 -5.49 0.01 -5.13
N ALA A 231 -5.22 -1.18 -4.55
CA ALA A 231 -6.23 -1.98 -3.86
C ALA A 231 -6.80 -1.27 -2.62
N ALA A 232 -5.96 -0.65 -1.79
CA ALA A 232 -6.42 0.14 -0.65
C ALA A 232 -7.31 1.32 -1.10
N ALA A 233 -6.90 2.00 -2.18
CA ALA A 233 -7.63 3.12 -2.76
C ALA A 233 -9.00 2.70 -3.31
N ARG A 234 -9.19 1.46 -3.75
CA ARG A 234 -10.48 0.89 -4.15
C ARG A 234 -11.55 1.09 -3.07
N TRP A 235 -11.17 0.98 -1.81
CA TRP A 235 -12.05 1.20 -0.66
C TRP A 235 -11.92 2.60 -0.05
N GLY A 236 -11.31 3.54 -0.77
CA GLY A 236 -11.20 4.95 -0.40
C GLY A 236 -10.08 5.27 0.59
N PHE A 237 -9.13 4.38 0.84
CA PHE A 237 -7.96 4.64 1.67
C PHE A 237 -6.81 5.19 0.81
N PRO A 238 -6.45 6.49 0.93
CA PRO A 238 -5.28 7.00 0.23
C PRO A 238 -4.03 6.22 0.61
N ALA A 239 -3.32 5.68 -0.38
CA ALA A 239 -2.15 4.86 -0.14
C ALA A 239 -1.07 5.08 -1.19
N TRP A 240 0.19 4.96 -0.79
CA TRP A 240 1.34 5.08 -1.69
C TRP A 240 2.52 4.27 -1.19
N VAL A 241 3.41 3.93 -2.09
CA VAL A 241 4.67 3.26 -1.77
C VAL A 241 5.76 4.30 -1.61
N ALA A 242 6.61 4.13 -0.63
CA ALA A 242 7.77 4.99 -0.38
C ALA A 242 9.04 4.15 -0.17
N TYR A 243 10.14 4.55 -0.81
CA TYR A 243 11.45 4.21 -0.31
C TYR A 243 11.65 4.97 0.98
N GLY A 244 11.83 4.25 2.07
CA GLY A 244 11.82 4.80 3.40
C GLY A 244 13.09 4.50 4.16
N ASN A 245 13.06 4.93 5.39
CA ASN A 245 14.09 4.66 6.38
C ASN A 245 13.43 4.54 7.75
N LEU A 246 14.19 4.18 8.77
CA LEU A 246 13.65 4.01 10.11
C LEU A 246 13.00 5.30 10.66
N ALA A 247 13.52 6.48 10.27
CA ALA A 247 12.93 7.77 10.67
C ALA A 247 11.51 7.94 10.12
N LEU A 248 11.25 7.50 8.89
CA LEU A 248 9.93 7.51 8.28
C LEU A 248 8.97 6.61 9.09
N LEU A 249 9.32 5.34 9.31
CA LEU A 249 8.46 4.41 10.06
C LEU A 249 8.18 4.90 11.49
N ARG A 250 9.17 5.48 12.17
CA ARG A 250 9.01 6.09 13.48
C ARG A 250 8.09 7.32 13.46
N THR A 251 8.15 8.11 12.39
CA THR A 251 7.27 9.27 12.21
C THR A 251 5.83 8.82 11.98
N GLU A 252 5.61 7.81 11.15
CA GLU A 252 4.30 7.21 10.92
C GLU A 252 3.71 6.64 12.21
N ALA A 253 4.49 5.84 12.94
CA ALA A 253 4.05 5.25 14.21
C ALA A 253 3.68 6.32 15.26
N ARG A 254 4.48 7.39 15.37
CA ARG A 254 4.18 8.53 16.27
C ARG A 254 2.89 9.25 15.88
N ALA A 255 2.60 9.34 14.58
CA ALA A 255 1.37 9.94 14.06
C ALA A 255 0.15 9.00 14.15
N GLY A 256 0.33 7.78 14.67
CA GLY A 256 -0.74 6.79 14.79
C GLY A 256 -1.01 6.00 13.51
N TYR A 257 -0.09 5.99 12.56
CA TYR A 257 -0.18 5.22 11.32
C TYR A 257 0.77 4.02 11.35
N GLY A 258 0.27 2.88 10.86
CA GLY A 258 1.08 1.71 10.54
C GLY A 258 1.60 1.78 9.11
N ALA A 259 2.48 0.84 8.78
CA ALA A 259 3.00 0.68 7.44
C ALA A 259 3.02 -0.81 7.07
N VAL A 260 2.84 -1.16 5.80
CA VAL A 260 3.15 -2.51 5.31
C VAL A 260 4.57 -2.50 4.77
N VAL A 261 5.36 -3.46 5.20
CA VAL A 261 6.74 -3.65 4.75
C VAL A 261 6.97 -5.08 4.28
N ARG A 262 7.96 -5.27 3.43
CA ARG A 262 8.44 -6.59 3.02
C ARG A 262 9.69 -6.94 3.81
N LEU A 263 9.70 -8.14 4.40
CA LEU A 263 10.84 -8.66 5.14
C LEU A 263 11.39 -9.90 4.43
N GLN A 264 12.70 -10.03 4.42
CA GLN A 264 13.38 -11.28 4.08
C GLN A 264 13.49 -12.16 5.33
N ALA A 265 13.26 -13.46 5.15
CA ALA A 265 13.45 -14.43 6.20
C ALA A 265 14.95 -14.75 6.36
N ALA A 266 15.39 -14.88 7.61
CA ALA A 266 16.70 -15.45 7.88
C ALA A 266 16.74 -16.93 7.44
N PRO A 267 17.93 -17.49 7.09
CA PRO A 267 18.03 -18.87 6.65
C PRO A 267 17.41 -19.91 7.61
N ALA A 268 17.52 -19.67 8.92
CA ALA A 268 16.90 -20.54 9.93
C ALA A 268 15.34 -20.48 9.87
N GLN A 269 14.77 -19.33 9.58
CA GLN A 269 13.32 -19.16 9.45
C GLN A 269 12.80 -19.84 8.17
N THR A 270 13.54 -19.74 7.07
CA THR A 270 13.22 -20.42 5.81
C THR A 270 13.28 -21.94 5.98
N ALA A 271 14.29 -22.46 6.70
CA ALA A 271 14.40 -23.86 7.03
C ALA A 271 13.25 -24.37 7.92
N ALA A 272 12.64 -23.48 8.71
CA ALA A 272 11.45 -23.76 9.53
C ALA A 272 10.12 -23.60 8.77
N GLY A 273 10.15 -23.38 7.44
CA GLY A 273 8.95 -23.29 6.59
C GLY A 273 8.40 -21.88 6.39
N MET A 274 9.08 -20.83 6.89
CA MET A 274 8.71 -19.45 6.60
C MET A 274 9.09 -19.09 5.14
N PRO A 275 8.25 -18.36 4.40
CA PRO A 275 8.61 -17.96 3.04
C PRO A 275 9.83 -17.04 3.05
N GLU A 276 10.64 -17.13 1.99
CA GLU A 276 11.86 -16.32 1.83
C GLU A 276 11.57 -14.82 1.97
N THR A 277 10.44 -14.38 1.41
CA THR A 277 9.94 -13.02 1.56
C THR A 277 8.50 -13.02 2.06
N ARG A 278 8.20 -12.12 2.98
CA ARG A 278 6.85 -11.97 3.53
C ARG A 278 6.49 -10.51 3.76
N TYR A 279 5.20 -10.22 3.74
CA TYR A 279 4.66 -8.89 4.03
C TYR A 279 4.07 -8.85 5.43
N VAL A 280 4.44 -7.83 6.18
CA VAL A 280 4.00 -7.63 7.58
C VAL A 280 3.51 -6.19 7.78
N ALA A 281 2.62 -6.00 8.74
CA ALA A 281 2.25 -4.66 9.18
C ALA A 281 3.13 -4.23 10.37
N VAL A 282 3.85 -3.12 10.22
CA VAL A 282 4.53 -2.45 11.32
C VAL A 282 3.48 -1.71 12.14
N ARG A 283 3.30 -2.11 13.40
CA ARG A 283 2.33 -1.53 14.31
C ARG A 283 2.95 -0.65 15.40
N GLY A 284 4.28 -0.48 15.36
CA GLY A 284 4.93 0.44 16.27
C GLY A 284 6.35 0.05 16.68
N PHE A 285 6.77 0.65 17.77
CA PHE A 285 8.08 0.50 18.36
C PHE A 285 7.96 0.52 19.88
N ALA A 286 8.76 -0.27 20.58
CA ALA A 286 8.86 -0.27 22.01
C ALA A 286 10.28 -0.67 22.46
N ALA A 287 10.62 -0.40 23.71
CA ALA A 287 11.71 -1.09 24.37
C ALA A 287 11.13 -2.26 25.18
N ILE A 288 11.65 -3.46 24.98
CA ILE A 288 11.30 -4.65 25.74
C ILE A 288 12.59 -5.09 26.45
N ASP A 289 12.55 -5.17 27.78
CA ASP A 289 13.72 -5.46 28.64
C ASP A 289 14.93 -4.52 28.39
N GLY A 290 14.63 -3.29 27.94
CA GLY A 290 15.65 -2.27 27.59
C GLY A 290 16.08 -2.28 26.14
N ASP A 291 15.79 -3.33 25.37
CA ASP A 291 16.19 -3.46 23.98
C ASP A 291 15.14 -2.88 23.01
N PRO A 292 15.57 -2.07 22.02
CA PRO A 292 14.65 -1.51 21.03
C PRO A 292 14.08 -2.60 20.12
N GLN A 293 12.75 -2.64 20.03
CA GLN A 293 12.00 -3.60 19.23
C GLN A 293 11.09 -2.89 18.22
N VAL A 294 10.89 -3.54 17.07
CA VAL A 294 9.83 -3.22 16.13
C VAL A 294 8.64 -4.13 16.39
N LEU A 295 7.49 -3.53 16.62
CA LEU A 295 6.25 -4.27 16.86
C LEU A 295 5.57 -4.57 15.53
N LEU A 296 5.31 -5.84 15.26
CA LEU A 296 4.78 -6.32 14.00
C LEU A 296 3.42 -7.03 14.18
N CYS A 297 2.63 -7.03 13.14
CA CYS A 297 1.62 -8.04 12.88
C CYS A 297 2.14 -8.87 11.70
N ASP A 298 2.67 -10.06 12.01
CA ASP A 298 3.30 -10.98 11.04
C ASP A 298 2.36 -12.18 10.80
N PRO A 299 1.73 -12.27 9.63
CA PRO A 299 0.74 -13.31 9.33
C PRO A 299 1.29 -14.74 9.38
N TRP A 300 2.62 -14.90 9.30
CA TRP A 300 3.31 -16.19 9.31
C TRP A 300 3.84 -16.62 10.68
N ALA A 301 3.73 -15.75 11.69
CA ALA A 301 4.37 -16.00 12.98
C ALA A 301 3.63 -17.00 13.88
N GLY A 302 2.36 -17.28 13.59
CA GLY A 302 1.57 -18.15 14.45
C GLY A 302 0.49 -18.95 13.74
N GLU A 303 -0.01 -19.96 14.44
CA GLU A 303 -1.15 -20.75 13.98
C GLU A 303 -2.49 -20.06 14.29
N ASN A 304 -2.52 -19.20 15.32
CA ASN A 304 -3.71 -18.43 15.70
C ASN A 304 -3.54 -16.96 15.36
N ASP A 305 -4.64 -16.26 15.16
CA ASP A 305 -4.64 -14.85 14.79
C ASP A 305 -3.86 -13.98 15.79
N PHE A 306 -4.00 -14.22 17.10
CA PHE A 306 -3.32 -13.42 18.12
C PHE A 306 -1.81 -13.69 18.22
N ASP A 307 -1.34 -14.85 17.79
CA ASP A 307 0.08 -15.19 17.77
C ASP A 307 0.84 -14.40 16.67
N CYS A 308 0.10 -13.78 15.77
CA CYS A 308 0.67 -12.91 14.72
C CYS A 308 1.19 -11.57 15.27
N GLU A 309 0.82 -11.17 16.48
CA GLU A 309 1.40 -9.98 17.11
C GLU A 309 2.78 -10.30 17.70
N THR A 310 3.82 -9.89 17.01
CA THR A 310 5.22 -10.19 17.34
C THR A 310 6.03 -8.93 17.61
N ALA A 311 7.21 -9.12 18.16
CA ALA A 311 8.25 -8.11 18.29
C ALA A 311 9.54 -8.65 17.69
N MET A 312 10.26 -7.81 16.94
CA MET A 312 11.52 -8.14 16.32
C MET A 312 12.59 -7.15 16.79
N PRO A 313 13.79 -7.63 17.22
CA PRO A 313 14.90 -6.75 17.53
C PRO A 313 15.14 -5.75 16.39
N LEU A 314 15.40 -4.49 16.74
CA LEU A 314 15.51 -3.42 15.75
C LEU A 314 16.60 -3.69 14.70
N ASP A 315 17.74 -4.24 15.12
CA ASP A 315 18.85 -4.50 14.22
C ASP A 315 18.51 -5.66 13.26
N ASP A 316 17.83 -6.70 13.73
CA ASP A 316 17.35 -7.80 12.87
C ASP A 316 16.33 -7.29 11.85
N PHE A 317 15.42 -6.39 12.29
CA PHE A 317 14.47 -5.75 11.38
C PHE A 317 15.17 -4.94 10.29
N MET A 318 16.19 -4.16 10.66
CA MET A 318 16.95 -3.35 9.70
C MET A 318 17.71 -4.18 8.68
N VAL A 319 18.10 -5.40 9.02
CA VAL A 319 18.74 -6.34 8.08
C VAL A 319 17.70 -6.99 7.16
N ALA A 320 16.52 -7.33 7.70
CA ALA A 320 15.48 -8.02 6.96
C ALA A 320 14.65 -7.11 6.03
N TRP A 321 14.54 -5.82 6.34
CA TRP A 321 13.70 -4.86 5.62
C TRP A 321 14.40 -4.27 4.39
N ASP A 322 13.73 -4.28 3.25
CA ASP A 322 14.22 -3.74 1.97
C ASP A 322 14.10 -2.21 1.83
N ASN A 323 13.83 -1.49 2.92
CA ASN A 323 13.62 -0.05 2.96
C ASN A 323 12.44 0.46 2.11
N VAL A 324 11.49 -0.40 1.79
CA VAL A 324 10.25 -0.02 1.09
C VAL A 324 9.06 -0.20 2.02
N ALA A 325 8.19 0.80 2.05
CA ALA A 325 6.98 0.77 2.85
C ALA A 325 5.76 1.21 2.02
N LEU A 326 4.65 0.52 2.19
CA LEU A 326 3.33 1.01 1.82
C LEU A 326 2.79 1.83 2.99
N LEU A 327 2.50 3.08 2.72
CA LEU A 327 1.90 4.02 3.65
C LEU A 327 0.43 4.23 3.28
N MET A 328 -0.41 4.37 4.30
CA MET A 328 -1.85 4.48 4.11
C MET A 328 -2.43 5.54 5.05
N ARG A 329 -3.51 6.17 4.61
CA ARG A 329 -4.27 7.13 5.44
C ARG A 329 -5.71 6.69 5.60
N GLN A 330 -6.30 7.08 6.70
CA GLN A 330 -7.72 6.90 6.93
C GLN A 330 -8.52 7.62 5.83
N ARG A 331 -9.66 7.08 5.47
CA ARG A 331 -10.62 7.76 4.59
C ARG A 331 -11.01 9.11 5.16
N THR A 332 -11.13 10.11 4.29
CA THR A 332 -11.69 11.42 4.66
C THR A 332 -13.22 11.37 4.53
N ASP A 333 -13.90 12.28 5.20
CA ASP A 333 -15.37 12.37 5.16
C ASP A 333 -15.93 12.61 3.73
N ASN A 334 -15.09 13.12 2.83
CA ASN A 334 -15.43 13.33 1.42
C ASN A 334 -15.32 12.04 0.57
N THR A 335 -14.81 10.96 1.12
CA THR A 335 -14.78 9.67 0.40
C THR A 335 -16.17 9.07 0.44
N PRO A 336 -16.79 8.72 -0.71
CA PRO A 336 -18.11 8.11 -0.73
C PRO A 336 -18.14 6.90 0.22
N PRO A 337 -19.12 6.80 1.10
CA PRO A 337 -19.22 5.66 1.99
C PRO A 337 -19.43 4.40 1.14
N LEU A 338 -18.57 3.41 1.35
CA LEU A 338 -18.74 2.08 0.79
C LEU A 338 -19.85 1.35 1.57
N GLY A 339 -21.09 1.78 1.40
CA GLY A 339 -22.19 1.25 2.18
C GLY A 339 -22.16 1.74 3.63
N ARG A 340 -22.78 1.00 4.53
CA ARG A 340 -22.95 1.38 5.93
C ARG A 340 -21.61 1.58 6.64
N THR A 341 -21.50 2.65 7.43
CA THR A 341 -20.42 2.81 8.39
C THR A 341 -20.40 1.58 9.31
N ARG A 342 -19.38 0.76 9.20
CA ARG A 342 -19.20 -0.42 10.03
C ARG A 342 -18.19 -0.12 11.13
N CYS A 343 -18.52 -0.51 12.33
CA CYS A 343 -17.61 -0.53 13.46
C CYS A 343 -16.97 -1.91 13.54
N SER A 344 -15.65 -2.00 13.54
CA SER A 344 -14.99 -3.25 13.85
C SER A 344 -14.77 -3.37 15.36
N ALA A 345 -15.22 -4.46 15.94
CA ALA A 345 -14.99 -4.76 17.35
C ALA A 345 -14.57 -6.21 17.51
N TRP A 346 -13.56 -6.45 18.34
CA TRP A 346 -13.07 -7.79 18.63
C TRP A 346 -12.54 -7.89 20.07
N LEU A 347 -12.62 -9.07 20.64
CA LEU A 347 -12.24 -9.37 22.01
C LEU A 347 -11.01 -10.26 22.03
N ARG A 348 -10.04 -9.89 22.86
CA ARG A 348 -8.84 -10.68 23.13
C ARG A 348 -8.79 -11.07 24.60
N PRO A 349 -8.63 -12.35 24.96
CA PRO A 349 -8.32 -12.74 26.34
C PRO A 349 -6.94 -12.20 26.74
N VAL A 350 -6.79 -11.79 28.00
CA VAL A 350 -5.54 -11.20 28.54
C VAL A 350 -4.56 -12.28 29.03
N GLY A 351 -4.72 -13.51 28.62
CA GLY A 351 -3.87 -14.63 28.96
C GLY A 351 -4.57 -15.68 29.81
N THR A 352 -3.86 -16.79 30.03
CA THR A 352 -4.39 -17.94 30.80
C THR A 352 -4.44 -17.67 32.29
N ASP A 353 -3.62 -16.74 32.78
CA ASP A 353 -3.42 -16.49 34.22
C ASP A 353 -4.43 -15.47 34.80
N ALA A 354 -5.22 -14.84 33.97
CA ALA A 354 -6.25 -13.89 34.37
C ALA A 354 -7.61 -14.24 33.75
N PRO A 355 -8.25 -15.35 34.13
CA PRO A 355 -9.51 -15.78 33.57
C PRO A 355 -10.61 -14.72 33.78
N GLY A 356 -11.31 -14.35 32.71
CA GLY A 356 -12.39 -13.37 32.76
C GLY A 356 -11.96 -11.92 32.54
N LEU A 357 -10.70 -11.64 32.26
CA LEU A 357 -10.22 -10.34 31.80
C LEU A 357 -10.04 -10.38 30.28
N TYR A 358 -10.61 -9.40 29.60
CA TYR A 358 -10.58 -9.26 28.13
C TYR A 358 -10.14 -7.87 27.76
N ARG A 359 -9.59 -7.73 26.57
CA ARG A 359 -9.40 -6.44 25.92
C ARG A 359 -10.36 -6.34 24.75
N LEU A 360 -11.24 -5.37 24.80
CA LEU A 360 -12.14 -5.03 23.70
C LEU A 360 -11.46 -3.97 22.83
N TYR A 361 -11.36 -4.23 21.56
CA TYR A 361 -10.83 -3.29 20.59
C TYR A 361 -11.97 -2.80 19.70
N ILE A 362 -12.12 -1.49 19.60
CA ILE A 362 -13.13 -0.85 18.78
C ILE A 362 -12.43 0.14 17.87
N ASN A 363 -12.47 -0.08 16.56
CA ASN A 363 -11.76 0.71 15.56
C ASN A 363 -10.27 0.89 15.89
N GLY A 364 -9.66 -0.11 16.53
CA GLY A 364 -8.27 -0.10 16.96
C GLY A 364 -7.99 0.59 18.29
N GLU A 365 -8.99 1.10 19.00
CA GLU A 365 -8.85 1.60 20.37
C GLU A 365 -9.08 0.48 21.38
N GLU A 366 -8.20 0.39 22.39
CA GLU A 366 -8.27 -0.63 23.43
C GLU A 366 -9.16 -0.19 24.60
N HIS A 367 -10.08 -1.06 24.98
CA HIS A 367 -10.94 -0.90 26.14
C HIS A 367 -10.84 -2.16 27.02
N PRO A 368 -10.34 -2.07 28.25
CA PRO A 368 -10.34 -3.21 29.16
C PRO A 368 -11.78 -3.59 29.53
N LEU A 369 -12.07 -4.89 29.52
CA LEU A 369 -13.39 -5.42 29.82
C LEU A 369 -13.28 -6.68 30.68
N ARG A 370 -14.10 -6.79 31.74
CA ARG A 370 -14.21 -8.00 32.54
C ARG A 370 -15.40 -8.85 32.11
N ARG A 371 -15.31 -10.15 32.38
CA ARG A 371 -16.43 -11.05 32.13
C ARG A 371 -17.68 -10.58 32.87
N GLY A 372 -18.78 -10.39 32.14
CA GLY A 372 -20.06 -9.89 32.69
C GLY A 372 -20.22 -8.38 32.67
N GLU A 373 -19.18 -7.62 32.29
CA GLU A 373 -19.31 -6.19 32.04
C GLU A 373 -19.95 -5.93 30.67
N THR A 374 -20.74 -4.88 30.57
CA THR A 374 -21.33 -4.40 29.33
C THR A 374 -20.67 -3.11 28.91
N PHE A 375 -20.14 -3.07 27.70
CA PHE A 375 -19.58 -1.86 27.11
C PHE A 375 -20.62 -1.21 26.19
N TYR A 376 -20.91 0.05 26.45
CA TYR A 376 -21.87 0.84 25.65
C TYR A 376 -21.13 1.67 24.62
N LEU A 377 -21.40 1.41 23.34
CA LEU A 377 -20.99 2.28 22.24
C LEU A 377 -21.98 3.44 22.14
N HIS A 378 -21.54 4.63 22.52
CA HIS A 378 -22.28 5.84 22.22
C HIS A 378 -21.93 6.26 20.80
N GLY A 379 -22.81 5.95 19.83
CA GLY A 379 -22.70 6.49 18.47
C GLY A 379 -22.86 7.99 18.48
N ARG A 380 -21.93 8.71 17.85
CA ARG A 380 -22.14 10.10 17.41
C ARG A 380 -22.63 10.09 15.97
#